data_4e92187017dc914b789a1537d5578e4d
#
_entry.id   4e92187017dc914b789a1537d5578e4d
#
_cell.length_a   1.000
_cell.length_b   1.000
_cell.length_c   1.000
_cell.angle_alpha   90.00
_cell.angle_beta   90.00
_cell.angle_gamma   90.00
#
_symmetry.space_group_name_H-M   'P 1'
#
loop_
_entity.id
_entity.type
_entity.pdbx_description
1 polymer ?
#
loop_
_entity_poly.entity_id
_entity_poly.type
_entity_poly.pdbx_seq_one_letter_code
_entity_poly.pdbx_strand_id
1 'polypeptide(L)'
;MEKIVSSRVMRESDEYTCENITSSEELMYRAGEGIYKSRTAWGKTAIVCGSGNNAGDGFVVAKLLHENGGDATVFLLSEKFSESGKYYFDLCTEMGVKTEKCTEETDFSGFDTILDCIFGTGFHGEARGLAAVMIDKINESDAYIVSADINSGLSADSGLSAKCVRSDLTVSVGSYKYGYFLGMAKDVMREKKNIDIGIEIRGEYALLAEKEDFLPYIKPRANNSNKGTFGYIGIMGGCREYVLIRRQAAGSFPPARRAQPPPQCFQAR
;
A
#
# COMPACT_ATOMS: atom_id res chain seq x y z
N MET A 1 -8.86 13.40 7.54
CA MET A 1 -7.46 12.88 7.73
C MET A 1 -7.53 11.36 7.87
N GLU A 2 -6.86 10.63 7.00
CA GLU A 2 -6.78 9.18 7.07
C GLU A 2 -5.72 8.73 8.09
N LYS A 3 -5.93 7.56 8.69
CA LYS A 3 -4.98 6.97 9.63
C LYS A 3 -3.87 6.24 8.88
N ILE A 4 -2.67 6.29 9.43
CA ILE A 4 -1.51 5.53 8.98
C ILE A 4 -1.01 4.72 10.17
N VAL A 5 -0.88 3.41 9.99
CA VAL A 5 -0.51 2.48 11.08
C VAL A 5 0.74 1.65 10.72
N SER A 6 1.34 1.00 11.70
CA SER A 6 2.33 -0.05 11.44
C SER A 6 1.65 -1.36 11.02
N SER A 7 2.39 -2.25 10.37
CA SER A 7 1.92 -3.60 10.04
C SER A 7 1.47 -4.37 11.30
N ARG A 8 2.16 -4.17 12.42
CA ARG A 8 1.81 -4.76 13.71
C ARG A 8 0.45 -4.26 14.21
N VAL A 9 0.23 -2.94 14.24
CA VAL A 9 -1.04 -2.35 14.68
C VAL A 9 -2.19 -2.78 13.76
N MET A 10 -1.93 -2.87 12.44
CA MET A 10 -2.93 -3.35 11.50
C MET A 10 -3.36 -4.79 11.81
N ARG A 11 -2.42 -5.69 12.01
CA ARG A 11 -2.67 -7.10 12.35
C ARG A 11 -3.43 -7.25 13.68
N GLU A 12 -2.97 -6.57 14.74
CA GLU A 12 -3.63 -6.59 16.06
C GLU A 12 -5.08 -6.05 15.98
N SER A 13 -5.31 -5.05 15.11
CA SER A 13 -6.65 -4.48 14.88
C SER A 13 -7.55 -5.42 14.07
N ASP A 14 -7.00 -6.12 13.09
CA ASP A 14 -7.69 -7.13 12.30
C ASP A 14 -8.11 -8.31 13.18
N GLU A 15 -7.18 -8.88 13.95
CA GLU A 15 -7.44 -9.93 14.93
C GLU A 15 -8.55 -9.55 15.91
N TYR A 16 -8.45 -8.35 16.52
CA TYR A 16 -9.48 -7.85 17.43
C TYR A 16 -10.85 -7.72 16.76
N THR A 17 -10.87 -7.23 15.52
CA THR A 17 -12.13 -7.03 14.78
C THR A 17 -12.78 -8.37 14.42
N CYS A 18 -11.96 -9.37 14.02
CA CYS A 18 -12.44 -10.73 13.78
C CYS A 18 -13.00 -11.41 15.03
N GLU A 19 -12.38 -11.19 16.18
CA GLU A 19 -12.82 -11.81 17.43
C GLU A 19 -14.07 -11.16 18.05
N ASN A 20 -14.27 -9.86 17.83
CA ASN A 20 -15.25 -9.09 18.59
C ASN A 20 -16.37 -8.44 17.76
N ILE A 21 -16.18 -8.25 16.45
CA ILE A 21 -17.09 -7.41 15.65
C ILE A 21 -17.70 -8.17 14.47
N THR A 22 -16.88 -8.88 13.69
CA THR A 22 -17.35 -9.57 12.48
C THR A 22 -16.48 -10.79 12.16
N SER A 23 -16.94 -11.69 11.29
CA SER A 23 -16.13 -12.84 10.92
C SER A 23 -14.98 -12.50 9.95
N SER A 24 -13.96 -13.36 9.91
CA SER A 24 -12.84 -13.20 9.01
C SER A 24 -13.24 -13.33 7.53
N GLU A 25 -14.26 -14.15 7.23
CA GLU A 25 -14.83 -14.30 5.89
C GLU A 25 -15.51 -13.01 5.44
N GLU A 26 -16.25 -12.36 6.33
CA GLU A 26 -16.92 -11.09 6.04
C GLU A 26 -15.90 -9.96 5.83
N LEU A 27 -14.83 -9.88 6.64
CA LEU A 27 -13.77 -8.90 6.44
C LEU A 27 -13.04 -9.12 5.11
N MET A 28 -12.73 -10.37 4.77
CA MET A 28 -12.12 -10.75 3.50
C MET A 28 -13.04 -10.40 2.31
N TYR A 29 -14.35 -10.62 2.46
CA TYR A 29 -15.31 -10.21 1.43
C TYR A 29 -15.29 -8.69 1.21
N ARG A 30 -15.33 -7.90 2.28
CA ARG A 30 -15.27 -6.43 2.19
C ARG A 30 -13.96 -5.95 1.59
N ALA A 31 -12.83 -6.60 1.91
CA ALA A 31 -11.53 -6.29 1.33
C ALA A 31 -11.54 -6.55 -0.19
N GLY A 32 -11.90 -7.75 -0.62
CA GLY A 32 -11.98 -8.10 -2.04
C GLY A 32 -13.01 -7.26 -2.82
N GLU A 33 -14.17 -6.98 -2.21
CA GLU A 33 -15.19 -6.11 -2.81
C GLU A 33 -14.68 -4.68 -3.01
N GLY A 34 -13.99 -4.13 -2.00
CA GLY A 34 -13.37 -2.81 -2.08
C GLY A 34 -12.27 -2.75 -3.15
N ILE A 35 -11.44 -3.79 -3.26
CA ILE A 35 -10.43 -3.90 -4.32
C ILE A 35 -11.13 -3.97 -5.68
N TYR A 36 -12.15 -4.81 -5.85
CA TYR A 36 -12.94 -4.91 -7.08
C TYR A 36 -13.54 -3.56 -7.50
N LYS A 37 -14.14 -2.83 -6.57
CA LYS A 37 -14.73 -1.49 -6.81
C LYS A 37 -13.71 -0.40 -7.05
N SER A 38 -12.43 -0.63 -6.73
CA SER A 38 -11.37 0.37 -6.93
C SER A 38 -11.05 0.63 -8.41
N ARG A 39 -11.44 -0.30 -9.29
CA ARG A 39 -11.24 -0.24 -10.73
C ARG A 39 -12.54 -0.60 -11.48
N THR A 40 -12.85 0.14 -12.53
CA THR A 40 -14.07 -0.07 -13.32
C THR A 40 -13.86 -0.91 -14.57
N ALA A 41 -12.65 -0.90 -15.13
CA ALA A 41 -12.32 -1.60 -16.39
C ALA A 41 -11.24 -2.66 -16.12
N TRP A 42 -11.66 -3.85 -15.71
CA TRP A 42 -10.75 -4.96 -15.41
C TRP A 42 -10.24 -5.66 -16.67
N GLY A 43 -11.08 -5.82 -17.71
CA GLY A 43 -10.74 -6.58 -18.91
C GLY A 43 -10.42 -8.04 -18.57
N LYS A 44 -9.59 -8.68 -19.38
CA LYS A 44 -9.06 -10.01 -19.10
C LYS A 44 -8.04 -9.93 -17.97
N THR A 45 -8.34 -10.54 -16.84
CA THR A 45 -7.63 -10.32 -15.58
C THR A 45 -6.87 -11.56 -15.12
N ALA A 46 -5.56 -11.41 -14.88
CA ALA A 46 -4.76 -12.38 -14.14
C ALA A 46 -4.73 -12.00 -12.66
N ILE A 47 -5.05 -12.95 -11.77
CA ILE A 47 -5.01 -12.75 -10.32
C ILE A 47 -3.93 -13.67 -9.76
N VAL A 48 -2.80 -13.09 -9.32
CA VAL A 48 -1.63 -13.85 -8.89
C VAL A 48 -1.62 -13.98 -7.38
N CYS A 49 -1.87 -15.17 -6.88
CA CYS A 49 -2.15 -15.46 -5.48
C CYS A 49 -1.01 -16.21 -4.78
N GLY A 50 -0.61 -15.72 -3.60
CA GLY A 50 0.29 -16.41 -2.67
C GLY A 50 -0.45 -17.38 -1.73
N SER A 51 -0.01 -17.42 -0.47
CA SER A 51 -0.54 -18.37 0.54
C SER A 51 -1.27 -17.70 1.72
N GLY A 52 -1.26 -16.36 1.81
CA GLY A 52 -1.82 -15.62 2.95
C GLY A 52 -3.24 -15.11 2.71
N ASN A 53 -3.72 -14.28 3.62
CA ASN A 53 -5.05 -13.64 3.51
C ASN A 53 -5.18 -12.78 2.24
N ASN A 54 -4.07 -12.16 1.79
CA ASN A 54 -4.06 -11.39 0.55
C ASN A 54 -4.47 -12.22 -0.70
N ALA A 55 -4.17 -13.53 -0.71
CA ALA A 55 -4.67 -14.45 -1.73
C ALA A 55 -6.20 -14.60 -1.65
N GLY A 56 -6.74 -14.65 -0.42
CA GLY A 56 -8.19 -14.69 -0.18
C GLY A 56 -8.92 -13.47 -0.73
N ASP A 57 -8.36 -12.28 -0.54
CA ASP A 57 -8.89 -11.05 -1.14
C ASP A 57 -8.93 -11.16 -2.67
N GLY A 58 -7.88 -11.75 -3.26
CA GLY A 58 -7.81 -12.05 -4.69
C GLY A 58 -8.90 -13.03 -5.14
N PHE A 59 -9.22 -14.06 -4.35
CA PHE A 59 -10.31 -15.00 -4.67
C PHE A 59 -11.67 -14.33 -4.62
N VAL A 60 -11.91 -13.41 -3.69
CA VAL A 60 -13.13 -12.61 -3.67
C VAL A 60 -13.24 -11.75 -4.94
N VAL A 61 -12.14 -11.11 -5.37
CA VAL A 61 -12.13 -10.36 -6.64
C VAL A 61 -12.42 -11.27 -7.83
N ALA A 62 -11.81 -12.47 -7.89
CA ALA A 62 -12.06 -13.46 -8.93
C ALA A 62 -13.54 -13.87 -9.01
N LYS A 63 -14.13 -14.16 -7.84
CA LYS A 63 -15.56 -14.46 -7.70
C LYS A 63 -16.42 -13.32 -8.23
N LEU A 64 -16.17 -12.09 -7.79
CA LEU A 64 -16.95 -10.91 -8.20
C LEU A 64 -16.80 -10.62 -9.70
N LEU A 65 -15.61 -10.77 -10.27
CA LEU A 65 -15.40 -10.67 -11.72
C LEU A 65 -16.25 -11.70 -12.46
N HIS A 66 -16.18 -12.96 -12.04
CA HIS A 66 -16.94 -14.05 -12.67
C HIS A 66 -18.47 -13.84 -12.59
N GLU A 67 -18.99 -13.44 -11.43
CA GLU A 67 -20.41 -13.13 -11.21
C GLU A 67 -20.91 -12.00 -12.11
N ASN A 68 -20.04 -11.07 -12.47
CA ASN A 68 -20.38 -9.93 -13.34
C ASN A 68 -19.98 -10.16 -14.81
N GLY A 69 -19.69 -11.41 -15.21
CA GLY A 69 -19.39 -11.79 -16.59
C GLY A 69 -18.00 -11.37 -17.07
N GLY A 70 -17.08 -11.05 -16.14
CA GLY A 70 -15.68 -10.75 -16.43
C GLY A 70 -14.85 -12.00 -16.71
N ASP A 71 -13.73 -11.83 -17.39
CA ASP A 71 -12.75 -12.90 -17.69
C ASP A 71 -11.60 -12.84 -16.68
N ALA A 72 -11.59 -13.77 -15.74
CA ALA A 72 -10.58 -13.87 -14.71
C ALA A 72 -9.91 -15.25 -14.70
N THR A 73 -8.58 -15.26 -14.55
CA THR A 73 -7.78 -16.47 -14.32
C THR A 73 -6.97 -16.28 -13.05
N VAL A 74 -7.13 -17.21 -12.11
CA VAL A 74 -6.35 -17.23 -10.87
C VAL A 74 -5.06 -18.01 -11.08
N PHE A 75 -3.93 -17.42 -10.76
CA PHE A 75 -2.60 -18.05 -10.81
C PHE A 75 -2.09 -18.30 -9.40
N LEU A 76 -1.84 -19.55 -9.05
CA LEU A 76 -1.48 -19.99 -7.70
C LEU A 76 0.01 -20.26 -7.56
N LEU A 77 0.67 -19.55 -6.63
CA LEU A 77 2.02 -19.90 -6.17
C LEU A 77 2.00 -21.00 -5.10
N SER A 78 0.88 -21.17 -4.41
CA SER A 78 0.71 -22.12 -3.33
C SER A 78 -0.74 -22.59 -3.27
N GLU A 79 -0.96 -23.80 -2.78
CA GLU A 79 -2.30 -24.35 -2.47
C GLU A 79 -2.59 -24.31 -0.96
N LYS A 80 -1.75 -23.59 -0.18
CA LYS A 80 -1.98 -23.40 1.26
C LYS A 80 -2.62 -22.04 1.47
N PHE A 81 -3.79 -22.02 2.04
CA PHE A 81 -4.55 -20.80 2.29
C PHE A 81 -4.94 -20.72 3.78
N SER A 82 -5.29 -19.53 4.26
CA SER A 82 -6.02 -19.36 5.51
C SER A 82 -7.42 -20.01 5.40
N GLU A 83 -8.11 -20.18 6.51
CA GLU A 83 -9.44 -20.78 6.53
C GLU A 83 -10.43 -19.98 5.66
N SER A 84 -10.47 -18.67 5.84
CA SER A 84 -11.30 -17.76 5.00
C SER A 84 -10.86 -17.74 3.54
N GLY A 85 -9.54 -17.77 3.27
CA GLY A 85 -9.02 -17.87 1.90
C GLY A 85 -9.42 -19.18 1.22
N LYS A 86 -9.39 -20.30 1.96
CA LYS A 86 -9.85 -21.61 1.46
C LYS A 86 -11.34 -21.58 1.12
N TYR A 87 -12.15 -20.97 1.97
CA TYR A 87 -13.58 -20.82 1.73
C TYR A 87 -13.85 -20.10 0.38
N TYR A 88 -13.21 -18.96 0.12
CA TYR A 88 -13.39 -18.25 -1.15
C TYR A 88 -12.77 -18.96 -2.34
N PHE A 89 -11.67 -19.68 -2.16
CA PHE A 89 -11.10 -20.51 -3.21
C PHE A 89 -12.03 -21.64 -3.63
N ASP A 90 -12.69 -22.30 -2.67
CA ASP A 90 -13.66 -23.35 -2.94
C ASP A 90 -14.87 -22.80 -3.70
N LEU A 91 -15.39 -21.64 -3.32
CA LEU A 91 -16.45 -20.94 -4.07
C LEU A 91 -16.02 -20.64 -5.51
N CYS A 92 -14.80 -20.12 -5.72
CA CYS A 92 -14.29 -19.89 -7.09
C CYS A 92 -14.24 -21.17 -7.91
N THR A 93 -13.83 -22.29 -7.28
CA THR A 93 -13.75 -23.61 -7.93
C THR A 93 -15.15 -24.13 -8.31
N GLU A 94 -16.11 -24.03 -7.40
CA GLU A 94 -17.51 -24.42 -7.62
C GLU A 94 -18.17 -23.60 -8.75
N MET A 95 -17.82 -22.32 -8.86
CA MET A 95 -18.30 -21.43 -9.90
C MET A 95 -17.59 -21.64 -11.25
N GLY A 96 -16.54 -22.45 -11.31
CA GLY A 96 -15.78 -22.71 -12.52
C GLY A 96 -14.81 -21.57 -12.91
N VAL A 97 -14.35 -20.75 -11.95
CA VAL A 97 -13.31 -19.78 -12.20
C VAL A 97 -12.03 -20.49 -12.63
N LYS A 98 -11.45 -20.06 -13.75
CA LYS A 98 -10.22 -20.66 -14.29
C LYS A 98 -9.07 -20.50 -13.29
N THR A 99 -8.38 -21.61 -13.00
CA THR A 99 -7.26 -21.62 -12.07
C THR A 99 -6.07 -22.34 -12.69
N GLU A 100 -4.89 -21.75 -12.59
CA GLU A 100 -3.62 -22.28 -13.08
C GLU A 100 -2.55 -22.24 -11.99
N LYS A 101 -1.57 -23.15 -12.04
CA LYS A 101 -0.39 -23.07 -11.15
C LYS A 101 0.66 -22.18 -11.78
N CYS A 102 1.28 -21.31 -10.98
CA CYS A 102 2.46 -20.57 -11.40
C CYS A 102 3.63 -21.52 -11.64
N THR A 103 4.34 -21.30 -12.73
CA THR A 103 5.62 -21.93 -13.08
C THR A 103 6.59 -20.88 -13.61
N GLU A 104 7.82 -21.25 -13.86
CA GLU A 104 8.78 -20.33 -14.49
C GLU A 104 8.38 -19.98 -15.93
N GLU A 105 7.53 -20.78 -16.59
CA GLU A 105 6.99 -20.56 -17.94
C GLU A 105 5.69 -19.75 -17.95
N THR A 106 5.11 -19.43 -16.76
CA THR A 106 3.88 -18.62 -16.69
C THR A 106 4.05 -17.33 -17.46
N ASP A 107 3.09 -17.02 -18.32
CA ASP A 107 3.09 -15.84 -19.18
C ASP A 107 1.84 -14.99 -18.92
N PHE A 108 2.02 -13.71 -18.74
CA PHE A 108 0.94 -12.75 -18.55
C PHE A 108 0.62 -11.94 -19.80
N SER A 109 1.22 -12.30 -20.96
CA SER A 109 0.87 -11.66 -22.23
C SER A 109 -0.62 -11.85 -22.57
N GLY A 110 -1.26 -10.81 -23.03
CA GLY A 110 -2.68 -10.84 -23.40
C GLY A 110 -3.66 -10.73 -22.21
N PHE A 111 -3.18 -10.42 -21.00
CA PHE A 111 -4.03 -9.93 -19.91
C PHE A 111 -4.04 -8.40 -19.92
N ASP A 112 -5.23 -7.82 -19.72
CA ASP A 112 -5.40 -6.36 -19.64
C ASP A 112 -5.06 -5.83 -18.24
N THR A 113 -5.30 -6.66 -17.22
CA THR A 113 -5.04 -6.33 -15.82
C THR A 113 -4.37 -7.50 -15.10
N ILE A 114 -3.40 -7.20 -14.25
CA ILE A 114 -2.85 -8.14 -13.29
C ILE A 114 -3.18 -7.64 -11.89
N LEU A 115 -3.81 -8.50 -11.08
CA LEU A 115 -4.00 -8.27 -9.65
C LEU A 115 -2.95 -9.04 -8.87
N ASP A 116 -2.05 -8.31 -8.23
CA ASP A 116 -1.00 -8.82 -7.35
C ASP A 116 -1.57 -9.09 -5.96
N CYS A 117 -1.72 -10.34 -5.62
CA CYS A 117 -2.12 -10.87 -4.32
C CYS A 117 -1.10 -11.88 -3.77
N ILE A 118 0.20 -11.73 -4.13
CA ILE A 118 1.24 -12.67 -3.70
C ILE A 118 1.55 -12.50 -2.22
N PHE A 119 1.85 -11.28 -1.78
CA PHE A 119 2.19 -10.93 -0.41
C PHE A 119 1.41 -9.69 0.04
N GLY A 120 0.87 -9.72 1.27
CA GLY A 120 0.30 -8.57 1.95
C GLY A 120 1.24 -7.99 2.99
N THR A 121 0.70 -7.20 3.91
CA THR A 121 1.42 -6.50 5.00
C THR A 121 2.18 -7.41 5.95
N GLY A 122 1.84 -8.69 6.02
CA GLY A 122 2.57 -9.69 6.81
C GLY A 122 3.90 -10.16 6.20
N PHE A 123 4.26 -9.70 5.01
CA PHE A 123 5.51 -10.08 4.37
C PHE A 123 6.72 -9.39 4.99
N HIS A 124 7.77 -10.16 5.29
CA HIS A 124 9.05 -9.68 5.80
C HIS A 124 10.22 -10.31 5.06
N GLY A 125 11.26 -9.54 4.83
CA GLY A 125 12.48 -9.98 4.17
C GLY A 125 12.46 -9.76 2.65
N GLU A 126 12.94 -10.74 1.89
CA GLU A 126 13.10 -10.64 0.43
C GLU A 126 12.26 -11.69 -0.28
N ALA A 127 11.62 -11.30 -1.37
CA ALA A 127 10.96 -12.25 -2.26
C ALA A 127 11.99 -13.20 -2.91
N ARG A 128 11.73 -14.50 -2.86
CA ARG A 128 12.65 -15.54 -3.36
C ARG A 128 11.89 -16.61 -4.14
N GLY A 129 12.66 -17.43 -4.90
CA GLY A 129 12.11 -18.55 -5.67
C GLY A 129 11.04 -18.08 -6.66
N LEU A 130 9.99 -18.89 -6.82
CA LEU A 130 8.94 -18.63 -7.81
C LEU A 130 8.21 -17.30 -7.61
N ALA A 131 8.05 -16.86 -6.36
CA ALA A 131 7.46 -15.54 -6.08
C ALA A 131 8.30 -14.39 -6.66
N ALA A 132 9.63 -14.47 -6.57
CA ALA A 132 10.52 -13.47 -7.17
C ALA A 132 10.45 -13.50 -8.71
N VAL A 133 10.31 -14.68 -9.32
CA VAL A 133 10.10 -14.82 -10.77
C VAL A 133 8.76 -14.21 -11.19
N MET A 134 7.68 -14.46 -10.43
CA MET A 134 6.38 -13.86 -10.74
C MET A 134 6.40 -12.33 -10.62
N ILE A 135 7.09 -11.77 -9.62
CA ILE A 135 7.26 -10.33 -9.48
C ILE A 135 7.96 -9.74 -10.73
N ASP A 136 9.01 -10.39 -11.24
CA ASP A 136 9.68 -9.94 -12.46
C ASP A 136 8.72 -9.97 -13.66
N LYS A 137 8.02 -11.09 -13.87
CA LYS A 137 7.06 -11.26 -14.97
C LYS A 137 5.89 -10.27 -14.91
N ILE A 138 5.39 -9.96 -13.71
CA ILE A 138 4.38 -8.91 -13.51
C ILE A 138 4.95 -7.55 -13.93
N ASN A 139 6.16 -7.22 -13.48
CA ASN A 139 6.81 -5.94 -13.80
C ASN A 139 7.21 -5.79 -15.28
N GLU A 140 7.38 -6.88 -16.00
CA GLU A 140 7.71 -6.93 -17.43
C GLU A 140 6.48 -6.93 -18.33
N SER A 141 5.28 -7.11 -17.77
CA SER A 141 4.03 -7.14 -18.53
C SER A 141 3.58 -5.74 -18.96
N ASP A 142 2.83 -5.67 -20.05
CA ASP A 142 2.16 -4.44 -20.52
C ASP A 142 0.78 -4.22 -19.85
N ALA A 143 0.36 -5.13 -18.95
CA ALA A 143 -0.92 -5.06 -18.27
C ALA A 143 -0.98 -3.91 -17.25
N TYR A 144 -2.19 -3.44 -16.94
CA TYR A 144 -2.41 -2.54 -15.82
C TYR A 144 -2.27 -3.31 -14.50
N ILE A 145 -1.33 -2.91 -13.65
CA ILE A 145 -1.00 -3.65 -12.42
C ILE A 145 -1.71 -3.02 -11.22
N VAL A 146 -2.53 -3.84 -10.55
CA VAL A 146 -3.17 -3.52 -9.27
C VAL A 146 -2.52 -4.37 -8.19
N SER A 147 -2.02 -3.76 -7.11
CA SER A 147 -1.56 -4.51 -5.92
C SER A 147 -2.59 -4.43 -4.80
N ALA A 148 -3.00 -5.57 -4.29
CA ALA A 148 -3.88 -5.70 -3.14
C ALA A 148 -3.08 -5.53 -1.85
N ASP A 149 -3.62 -4.78 -0.91
CA ASP A 149 -3.07 -4.46 0.41
C ASP A 149 -1.72 -3.73 0.37
N ILE A 150 -0.71 -4.22 -0.31
CA ILE A 150 0.58 -3.58 -0.58
C ILE A 150 1.28 -4.26 -1.76
N ASN A 151 2.17 -3.57 -2.45
CA ASN A 151 2.97 -4.16 -3.52
C ASN A 151 3.78 -5.36 -3.00
N SER A 152 3.58 -6.52 -3.58
CA SER A 152 4.27 -7.74 -3.14
C SER A 152 5.78 -7.57 -3.15
N GLY A 153 6.40 -7.87 -2.01
CA GLY A 153 7.83 -7.69 -1.77
C GLY A 153 8.23 -6.37 -1.13
N LEU A 154 7.33 -5.37 -1.03
CA LEU A 154 7.60 -4.11 -0.35
C LEU A 154 7.31 -4.22 1.16
N SER A 155 8.17 -3.68 2.01
CA SER A 155 7.92 -3.62 3.45
C SER A 155 6.82 -2.62 3.79
N ALA A 156 5.77 -3.10 4.47
CA ALA A 156 4.64 -2.27 4.90
C ALA A 156 5.02 -1.19 5.92
N ASP A 157 6.11 -1.35 6.65
CA ASP A 157 6.54 -0.38 7.66
C ASP A 157 7.61 0.59 7.15
N SER A 158 8.56 0.14 6.34
CA SER A 158 9.69 0.96 5.90
C SER A 158 9.59 1.45 4.45
N GLY A 159 8.76 0.83 3.62
CA GLY A 159 8.70 1.11 2.19
C GLY A 159 9.98 0.72 1.44
N LEU A 160 10.78 -0.19 2.01
CA LEU A 160 12.02 -0.68 1.39
C LEU A 160 11.82 -2.09 0.84
N SER A 161 12.54 -2.41 -0.22
CA SER A 161 12.56 -3.73 -0.85
C SER A 161 13.82 -3.92 -1.66
N ALA A 162 14.29 -5.16 -1.76
CA ALA A 162 15.27 -5.57 -2.78
C ALA A 162 14.58 -5.87 -4.12
N LYS A 163 13.35 -6.38 -4.08
CA LYS A 163 12.52 -6.72 -5.24
C LYS A 163 11.03 -6.63 -4.87
N CYS A 164 10.26 -5.84 -5.60
CA CYS A 164 8.82 -5.73 -5.41
C CYS A 164 8.08 -5.47 -6.72
N VAL A 165 6.78 -5.68 -6.70
CA VAL A 165 5.87 -5.31 -7.78
C VAL A 165 5.85 -3.78 -7.92
N ARG A 166 5.77 -3.27 -9.15
CA ARG A 166 5.51 -1.88 -9.50
C ARG A 166 4.08 -1.78 -9.97
N SER A 167 3.25 -1.09 -9.24
CA SER A 167 1.82 -1.02 -9.54
C SER A 167 1.40 0.32 -10.14
N ASP A 168 0.39 0.27 -11.01
CA ASP A 168 -0.35 1.46 -11.42
C ASP A 168 -1.30 1.91 -10.31
N LEU A 169 -1.89 0.96 -9.57
CA LEU A 169 -2.76 1.23 -8.44
C LEU A 169 -2.42 0.27 -7.29
N THR A 170 -2.18 0.81 -6.10
CA THR A 170 -2.12 0.03 -4.86
C THR A 170 -3.33 0.33 -4.00
N VAL A 171 -4.06 -0.71 -3.61
CA VAL A 171 -5.28 -0.61 -2.79
C VAL A 171 -4.97 -1.07 -1.37
N SER A 172 -4.80 -0.12 -0.46
CA SER A 172 -4.63 -0.40 0.97
C SER A 172 -5.94 -0.87 1.57
N VAL A 173 -5.88 -1.92 2.38
CA VAL A 173 -7.05 -2.49 3.06
C VAL A 173 -7.07 -2.04 4.52
N GLY A 174 -8.22 -1.50 4.97
CA GLY A 174 -8.48 -1.02 6.31
C GLY A 174 -7.85 0.34 6.62
N SER A 175 -6.53 0.44 6.57
CA SER A 175 -5.80 1.68 6.83
C SER A 175 -4.49 1.69 6.07
N TYR A 176 -3.99 2.87 5.71
CA TYR A 176 -2.63 2.99 5.17
C TYR A 176 -1.58 2.52 6.17
N LYS A 177 -0.49 1.95 5.66
CA LYS A 177 0.69 1.58 6.44
C LYS A 177 1.81 2.59 6.18
N TYR A 178 2.75 2.73 7.11
CA TYR A 178 3.86 3.69 6.97
C TYR A 178 4.63 3.51 5.66
N GLY A 179 4.85 2.27 5.22
CA GLY A 179 5.57 1.94 4.01
C GLY A 179 4.99 2.50 2.71
N TYR A 180 3.72 2.96 2.72
CA TYR A 180 3.12 3.65 1.58
C TYR A 180 3.69 5.05 1.31
N PHE A 181 4.32 5.65 2.32
CA PHE A 181 4.80 7.03 2.30
C PHE A 181 6.30 7.15 2.54
N LEU A 182 6.97 6.03 2.83
CA LEU A 182 8.39 5.96 3.16
C LEU A 182 9.16 5.21 2.07
N GLY A 183 10.48 5.26 2.17
CA GLY A 183 11.39 4.49 1.33
C GLY A 183 11.18 4.75 -0.16
N MET A 184 11.00 3.66 -0.91
CA MET A 184 10.82 3.69 -2.36
C MET A 184 9.36 3.62 -2.83
N ALA A 185 8.39 3.76 -1.92
CA ALA A 185 6.97 3.63 -2.24
C ALA A 185 6.52 4.55 -3.39
N LYS A 186 7.05 5.79 -3.45
CA LYS A 186 6.74 6.74 -4.52
C LYS A 186 7.23 6.28 -5.90
N ASP A 187 8.26 5.46 -5.94
CA ASP A 187 8.84 4.97 -7.20
C ASP A 187 8.15 3.71 -7.72
N VAL A 188 7.43 3.00 -6.83
CA VAL A 188 6.81 1.70 -7.15
C VAL A 188 5.29 1.70 -7.08
N MET A 189 4.68 2.74 -6.53
CA MET A 189 3.21 2.93 -6.44
C MET A 189 2.83 4.21 -7.17
N ARG A 190 2.20 4.09 -8.34
CA ARG A 190 1.76 5.26 -9.12
C ARG A 190 0.56 5.96 -8.48
N GLU A 191 -0.48 5.19 -8.18
CA GLU A 191 -1.68 5.62 -7.47
C GLU A 191 -1.89 4.79 -6.21
N LYS A 192 -2.49 5.41 -5.19
CA LYS A 192 -2.81 4.77 -3.92
C LYS A 192 -4.24 5.08 -3.53
N LYS A 193 -4.96 4.06 -3.10
CA LYS A 193 -6.29 4.20 -2.50
C LYS A 193 -6.33 3.44 -1.19
N ASN A 194 -7.04 3.96 -0.20
CA ASN A 194 -7.39 3.20 0.99
C ASN A 194 -8.87 2.82 0.93
N ILE A 195 -9.18 1.59 1.30
CA ILE A 195 -10.54 1.12 1.45
C ILE A 195 -10.81 0.82 2.91
N ASP A 196 -11.87 1.43 3.44
CA ASP A 196 -12.37 1.12 4.78
C ASP A 196 -13.23 -0.14 4.71
N ILE A 197 -12.87 -1.15 5.48
CA ILE A 197 -13.59 -2.43 5.58
C ILE A 197 -14.24 -2.63 6.96
N GLY A 198 -14.18 -1.62 7.81
CA GLY A 198 -14.77 -1.64 9.14
C GLY A 198 -13.84 -2.20 10.22
N ILE A 199 -12.51 -2.12 10.04
CA ILE A 199 -11.55 -2.51 11.07
C ILE A 199 -11.47 -1.44 12.15
N GLU A 200 -11.62 -1.83 13.40
CA GLU A 200 -11.42 -0.95 14.54
C GLU A 200 -9.93 -0.84 14.88
N ILE A 201 -9.29 0.26 14.49
CA ILE A 201 -7.86 0.48 14.74
C ILE A 201 -7.58 0.57 16.24
N ARG A 202 -6.77 -0.37 16.74
CA ARG A 202 -6.34 -0.52 18.14
C ARG A 202 -4.84 -0.29 18.26
N GLY A 203 -4.45 0.88 18.71
CA GLY A 203 -3.03 1.22 18.91
C GLY A 203 -2.67 2.60 18.36
N GLU A 204 -1.37 2.85 18.25
CA GLU A 204 -0.83 4.12 17.80
C GLU A 204 -0.99 4.27 16.27
N TYR A 205 -1.37 5.46 15.84
CA TYR A 205 -1.45 5.83 14.43
C TYR A 205 -0.95 7.25 14.20
N ALA A 206 -0.46 7.51 12.99
CA ALA A 206 -0.27 8.86 12.48
C ALA A 206 -1.50 9.29 11.67
N LEU A 207 -1.62 10.57 11.42
CA LEU A 207 -2.66 11.12 10.53
C LEU A 207 -2.01 11.59 9.23
N LEU A 208 -2.59 11.21 8.10
CA LEU A 208 -2.20 11.74 6.80
C LEU A 208 -2.72 13.17 6.69
N ALA A 209 -1.79 14.11 6.56
CA ALA A 209 -2.13 15.51 6.31
C ALA A 209 -2.44 15.71 4.83
N GLU A 210 -3.63 16.17 4.52
CA GLU A 210 -4.14 16.44 3.19
C GLU A 210 -4.25 17.93 2.92
N LYS A 211 -4.36 18.31 1.66
CA LYS A 211 -4.46 19.73 1.26
C LYS A 211 -5.64 20.44 1.97
N GLU A 212 -6.74 19.76 2.12
CA GLU A 212 -7.99 20.22 2.70
C GLU A 212 -7.83 20.62 4.18
N ASP A 213 -6.92 19.96 4.89
CA ASP A 213 -6.62 20.27 6.30
C ASP A 213 -5.96 21.64 6.47
N PHE A 214 -5.29 22.13 5.43
CA PHE A 214 -4.60 23.42 5.45
C PHE A 214 -5.42 24.56 4.87
N LEU A 215 -6.42 24.28 4.03
CA LEU A 215 -7.24 25.31 3.38
C LEU A 215 -7.87 26.32 4.35
N PRO A 216 -8.38 25.93 5.54
CA PRO A 216 -8.95 26.90 6.50
C PRO A 216 -7.94 27.93 7.03
N TYR A 217 -6.64 27.59 6.95
CA TYR A 217 -5.56 28.48 7.41
C TYR A 217 -5.01 29.39 6.31
N ILE A 218 -5.35 29.11 5.04
CA ILE A 218 -4.90 29.90 3.88
C ILE A 218 -5.96 30.95 3.59
N LYS A 219 -5.76 32.17 4.15
CA LYS A 219 -6.67 33.30 3.91
C LYS A 219 -6.31 34.01 2.60
N PRO A 220 -7.30 34.54 1.87
CA PRO A 220 -7.06 35.41 0.74
C PRO A 220 -6.21 36.63 1.17
N ARG A 221 -5.24 37.00 0.32
CA ARG A 221 -4.39 38.16 0.58
C ARG A 221 -5.11 39.43 0.12
N ALA A 222 -5.20 40.44 0.99
CA ALA A 222 -5.63 41.75 0.59
C ALA A 222 -4.55 42.43 -0.29
N ASN A 223 -4.96 43.15 -1.33
CA ASN A 223 -4.02 43.83 -2.23
C ASN A 223 -3.16 44.85 -1.47
N ASN A 224 -3.72 45.54 -0.47
CA ASN A 224 -3.01 46.45 0.41
C ASN A 224 -2.48 45.72 1.65
N SER A 225 -1.53 44.81 1.43
CA SER A 225 -0.88 44.06 2.50
C SER A 225 0.65 44.08 2.31
N ASN A 226 1.39 44.02 3.40
CA ASN A 226 2.84 44.00 3.40
C ASN A 226 3.41 42.80 4.14
N LYS A 227 4.72 42.64 4.12
CA LYS A 227 5.42 41.50 4.75
C LYS A 227 5.13 41.32 6.24
N GLY A 228 4.83 42.40 6.97
CA GLY A 228 4.52 42.38 8.39
C GLY A 228 3.11 41.86 8.69
N THR A 229 2.18 41.95 7.72
CA THR A 229 0.79 41.47 7.85
C THR A 229 0.69 39.95 8.00
N PHE A 230 1.65 39.22 7.42
CA PHE A 230 1.64 37.73 7.37
C PHE A 230 2.56 37.08 8.38
N GLY A 231 3.19 37.84 9.25
CA GLY A 231 4.06 37.35 10.32
C GLY A 231 5.38 36.77 9.82
N TYR A 232 5.93 35.83 10.59
CA TYR A 232 7.21 35.20 10.33
C TYR A 232 7.01 33.70 10.12
N ILE A 233 7.74 33.12 9.17
CA ILE A 233 7.78 31.68 8.95
C ILE A 233 9.08 31.14 9.54
N GLY A 234 8.97 30.20 10.47
CA GLY A 234 10.09 29.38 10.93
C GLY A 234 10.13 28.08 10.14
N ILE A 235 11.26 27.77 9.52
CA ILE A 235 11.47 26.50 8.85
C ILE A 235 12.52 25.73 9.67
N MET A 236 12.13 24.55 10.15
CA MET A 236 13.00 23.60 10.81
C MET A 236 13.07 22.35 9.96
N GLY A 237 14.27 21.98 9.56
CA GLY A 237 14.50 20.81 8.71
C GLY A 237 15.87 20.22 8.96
N GLY A 238 16.08 19.04 8.49
CA GLY A 238 17.33 18.31 8.63
C GLY A 238 17.10 16.86 9.05
N CYS A 239 18.19 16.16 9.29
CA CYS A 239 18.18 14.82 9.83
C CYS A 239 19.14 14.74 11.04
N ARG A 240 19.32 13.54 11.58
CA ARG A 240 20.19 13.32 12.76
C ARG A 240 21.60 13.87 12.57
N GLU A 241 22.10 13.92 11.33
CA GLU A 241 23.45 14.37 10.98
C GLU A 241 23.49 15.84 10.51
N TYR A 242 22.36 16.38 10.05
CA TYR A 242 22.25 17.73 9.51
C TYR A 242 21.00 18.41 10.05
N VAL A 243 21.15 19.40 10.92
CA VAL A 243 20.07 20.26 11.41
C VAL A 243 20.15 21.60 10.70
N LEU A 244 19.10 21.96 9.95
CA LEU A 244 18.94 23.26 9.35
C LEU A 244 17.84 24.03 10.06
N ILE A 245 18.20 25.12 10.75
CA ILE A 245 17.24 26.05 11.33
C ILE A 245 17.31 27.33 10.51
N ARG A 246 16.23 27.65 9.77
CA ARG A 246 16.09 28.95 9.09
C ARG A 246 14.96 29.75 9.72
N ARG A 247 15.25 30.97 10.10
CA ARG A 247 14.26 31.98 10.46
C ARG A 247 14.17 32.96 9.29
N GLN A 248 13.03 33.03 8.64
CA GLN A 248 12.81 33.96 7.52
C GLN A 248 11.76 34.99 7.91
N ALA A 249 12.15 36.24 7.88
CA ALA A 249 11.19 37.35 7.77
C ALA A 249 10.85 37.50 6.27
N ALA A 250 9.58 37.63 5.95
CA ALA A 250 9.14 37.80 4.57
C ALA A 250 9.78 39.11 4.00
N GLY A 251 10.92 38.99 3.34
CA GLY A 251 11.52 40.10 2.62
C GLY A 251 13.04 40.30 2.67
N SER A 252 13.82 39.50 3.40
CA SER A 252 15.29 39.61 3.31
C SER A 252 15.98 38.30 3.73
N PHE A 253 16.96 37.86 2.94
CA PHE A 253 17.79 36.70 3.19
C PHE A 253 19.14 37.13 3.81
N PRO A 254 19.48 36.76 5.04
CA PRO A 254 20.86 36.63 5.42
C PRO A 254 21.43 35.29 4.94
N PRO A 255 22.73 35.19 4.61
CA PRO A 255 23.33 33.96 4.16
C PRO A 255 23.27 32.84 5.24
N ALA A 256 23.05 31.63 4.78
CA ALA A 256 23.03 30.44 5.65
C ALA A 256 24.39 30.27 6.34
N ARG A 257 24.40 30.26 7.68
CA ARG A 257 25.57 29.75 8.40
C ARG A 257 25.52 28.21 8.36
N ARG A 258 26.56 27.59 7.81
CA ARG A 258 26.77 26.16 7.97
C ARG A 258 26.94 25.86 9.46
N ALA A 259 26.12 24.95 9.98
CA ALA A 259 26.39 24.38 11.30
C ALA A 259 27.72 23.61 11.21
N GLN A 260 28.62 23.83 12.17
CA GLN A 260 29.79 22.98 12.30
C GLN A 260 29.35 21.56 12.65
N PRO A 261 29.98 20.52 12.11
CA PRO A 261 29.68 19.15 12.51
C PRO A 261 29.91 19.01 14.02
N PRO A 262 29.04 18.25 14.70
CA PRO A 262 29.27 17.97 16.13
C PRO A 262 30.61 17.24 16.29
N PRO A 263 31.30 17.44 17.44
CA PRO A 263 32.55 16.74 17.71
C PRO A 263 32.28 15.22 17.67
N GLN A 264 33.18 14.50 17.04
CA GLN A 264 33.11 13.04 16.91
C GLN A 264 32.98 12.44 18.33
N CYS A 265 31.82 11.85 18.63
CA CYS A 265 31.68 11.04 19.81
C CYS A 265 32.55 9.79 19.63
N PHE A 266 33.54 9.66 20.50
CA PHE A 266 34.38 8.48 20.65
C PHE A 266 33.51 7.23 20.70
N GLN A 267 33.78 6.28 19.80
CA GLN A 267 33.34 4.91 19.96
C GLN A 267 34.10 4.33 21.18
N ALA A 268 33.36 4.12 22.26
CA ALA A 268 33.82 3.23 23.31
C ALA A 268 33.69 1.78 22.82
N ARG A 269 34.76 1.02 22.98
CA ARG A 269 34.93 -0.40 22.64
C ARG A 269 33.94 -1.30 23.37
#